data_a2fc61893b9331399db6f26955053e41
#
_entry.id   a2fc61893b9331399db6f26955053e41
#
_cell.length_a   1.000
_cell.length_b   1.000
_cell.length_c   1.000
_cell.angle_alpha   90.00
_cell.angle_beta   90.00
_cell.angle_gamma   90.00
#
_symmetry.space_group_name_H-M   'P 1'
#
loop_
_entity.id
_entity.type
_entity.pdbx_description
1 polymer ?
#
loop_
_entity_poly.entity_id
_entity_poly.type
_entity_poly.pdbx_seq_one_letter_code
_entity_poly.pdbx_strand_id
1 'polypeptide(L)'
;MLDLPDGRTVDGKHTPGVYEVGAGKDLEPGLYYVEGDPADEADYVLFGPTSDARYEVDYGVTYFGNYFVELEEGAVFAWDAPDGLRLYPAADASFEPTAPYRSGLYRVGEDIPAGTYTVTIEPEAAAEADNECGAFVMRDLAFGSGSITDEKYVVRGSSQTVTVKDGDWLELYADTDAPAQ
;
A
#
# COMPACT_ATOMS: atom_id res chain seq x y z
N MET A 1 -5.23 -13.80 -16.58
CA MET A 1 -4.34 -14.49 -15.63
C MET A 1 -3.06 -13.69 -15.67
N LEU A 2 -2.67 -13.08 -14.57
CA LEU A 2 -1.40 -12.38 -14.48
C LEU A 2 -0.30 -13.43 -14.71
N ASP A 3 0.59 -13.19 -15.66
CA ASP A 3 1.72 -14.09 -15.96
C ASP A 3 2.89 -13.74 -15.02
N LEU A 4 2.62 -13.83 -13.72
CA LEU A 4 3.63 -13.55 -12.69
C LEU A 4 4.44 -14.80 -12.38
N PRO A 5 5.74 -14.65 -12.12
CA PRO A 5 6.57 -15.76 -11.67
C PRO A 5 6.16 -16.24 -10.28
N ASP A 6 6.55 -17.46 -9.94
CA ASP A 6 6.54 -17.89 -8.55
C ASP A 6 7.44 -16.95 -7.73
N GLY A 7 6.96 -16.49 -6.60
CA GLY A 7 7.72 -15.65 -5.70
C GLY A 7 8.95 -16.38 -5.13
N ARG A 8 9.97 -15.64 -4.76
CA ARG A 8 11.23 -16.17 -4.22
C ARG A 8 11.61 -15.45 -2.95
N THR A 9 12.37 -16.14 -2.11
CA THR A 9 13.00 -15.52 -0.93
C THR A 9 14.46 -15.24 -1.25
N VAL A 10 14.90 -14.00 -1.06
CA VAL A 10 16.27 -13.54 -1.20
C VAL A 10 16.67 -12.79 0.06
N ASP A 11 17.71 -13.24 0.74
CA ASP A 11 18.20 -12.67 2.00
C ASP A 11 17.11 -12.51 3.09
N GLY A 12 16.21 -13.50 3.15
CA GLY A 12 15.10 -13.52 4.12
C GLY A 12 13.90 -12.63 3.75
N LYS A 13 13.92 -11.95 2.62
CA LYS A 13 12.84 -11.12 2.10
C LYS A 13 12.30 -11.70 0.79
N HIS A 14 11.05 -11.39 0.48
CA HIS A 14 10.36 -11.94 -0.69
C HIS A 14 10.41 -10.97 -1.88
N THR A 15 10.55 -11.51 -3.10
CA THR A 15 10.57 -10.75 -4.36
C THR A 15 9.14 -10.62 -4.93
N PRO A 16 8.88 -9.76 -5.93
CA PRO A 16 7.63 -9.82 -6.69
C PRO A 16 7.32 -11.22 -7.20
N GLY A 17 6.05 -11.61 -7.17
CA GLY A 17 5.58 -12.93 -7.57
C GLY A 17 4.30 -13.39 -6.86
N VAL A 18 4.00 -14.67 -6.95
CA VAL A 18 2.80 -15.29 -6.35
C VAL A 18 3.19 -16.13 -5.14
N TYR A 19 2.40 -16.03 -4.06
CA TYR A 19 2.64 -16.67 -2.77
C TYR A 19 1.35 -17.27 -2.19
N GLU A 20 1.45 -18.48 -1.66
CA GLU A 20 0.43 -19.04 -0.78
C GLU A 20 0.66 -18.60 0.67
N VAL A 21 -0.41 -18.20 1.35
CA VAL A 21 -0.37 -17.73 2.74
C VAL A 21 -0.89 -18.80 3.67
N GLY A 22 -0.14 -19.14 4.71
CA GLY A 22 -0.57 -20.11 5.71
C GLY A 22 0.56 -20.82 6.42
N ALA A 23 0.22 -21.54 7.47
CA ALA A 23 1.20 -22.27 8.27
C ALA A 23 2.01 -23.26 7.42
N GLY A 24 3.32 -23.04 7.31
CA GLY A 24 4.23 -23.84 6.50
C GLY A 24 4.08 -23.65 4.98
N LYS A 25 3.44 -22.57 4.56
CA LYS A 25 3.37 -22.11 3.18
C LYS A 25 4.49 -21.10 2.89
N ASP A 26 4.36 -20.37 1.78
CA ASP A 26 5.35 -19.40 1.34
C ASP A 26 5.45 -18.19 2.29
N LEU A 27 4.29 -17.73 2.79
CA LEU A 27 4.16 -16.64 3.74
C LEU A 27 3.31 -17.09 4.94
N GLU A 28 3.71 -16.70 6.14
CA GLU A 28 2.87 -16.83 7.32
C GLU A 28 1.80 -15.73 7.34
N PRO A 29 0.61 -15.94 7.93
CA PRO A 29 -0.38 -14.87 8.11
C PRO A 29 0.17 -13.72 8.95
N GLY A 30 -0.22 -12.48 8.65
CA GLY A 30 0.17 -11.29 9.40
C GLY A 30 0.32 -10.05 8.55
N LEU A 31 0.78 -8.97 9.18
CA LEU A 31 1.03 -7.70 8.53
C LEU A 31 2.41 -7.67 7.87
N TYR A 32 2.44 -7.35 6.60
CA TYR A 32 3.66 -7.24 5.79
C TYR A 32 3.88 -5.80 5.33
N TYR A 33 5.13 -5.41 5.29
CA TYR A 33 5.61 -4.20 4.64
C TYR A 33 5.96 -4.53 3.20
N VAL A 34 5.46 -3.73 2.27
CA VAL A 34 5.66 -3.87 0.84
C VAL A 34 6.45 -2.66 0.35
N GLU A 35 7.65 -2.89 -0.13
CA GLU A 35 8.45 -1.82 -0.72
C GLU A 35 7.84 -1.36 -2.05
N GLY A 36 7.98 -0.09 -2.35
CA GLY A 36 7.55 0.53 -3.60
C GLY A 36 8.38 1.77 -3.91
N ASP A 37 8.17 2.31 -5.10
CA ASP A 37 8.80 3.54 -5.56
C ASP A 37 7.73 4.65 -5.63
N PRO A 38 7.97 5.86 -5.06
CA PRO A 38 7.01 6.95 -5.17
C PRO A 38 6.77 7.44 -6.61
N ALA A 39 7.67 7.11 -7.54
CA ALA A 39 7.60 7.52 -8.94
C ALA A 39 7.16 6.40 -9.90
N ASP A 40 6.98 5.19 -9.39
CA ASP A 40 6.61 4.03 -10.22
C ASP A 40 5.52 3.21 -9.51
N GLU A 41 4.51 2.81 -10.27
CA GLU A 41 3.39 2.04 -9.72
C GLU A 41 3.78 0.59 -9.45
N ALA A 42 3.14 0.00 -8.47
CA ALA A 42 3.15 -1.41 -8.22
C ALA A 42 1.73 -1.88 -7.89
N ASP A 43 1.45 -3.13 -8.21
CA ASP A 43 0.15 -3.73 -8.02
C ASP A 43 0.21 -4.98 -7.16
N TYR A 44 -0.80 -5.20 -6.35
CA TYR A 44 -1.03 -6.53 -5.81
C TYR A 44 -2.50 -6.92 -5.87
N VAL A 45 -2.75 -8.21 -5.92
CA VAL A 45 -4.08 -8.80 -5.83
C VAL A 45 -4.07 -9.83 -4.72
N LEU A 46 -5.03 -9.71 -3.81
CA LEU A 46 -5.30 -10.72 -2.79
C LEU A 46 -6.48 -11.57 -3.22
N PHE A 47 -6.28 -12.88 -3.16
CA PHE A 47 -7.32 -13.86 -3.41
C PHE A 47 -7.65 -14.57 -2.11
N GLY A 48 -8.91 -14.52 -1.71
CA GLY A 48 -9.43 -15.28 -0.57
C GLY A 48 -9.86 -16.69 -0.96
N PRO A 49 -9.81 -17.67 -0.05
CA PRO A 49 -10.33 -19.01 -0.28
C PRO A 49 -11.85 -18.99 -0.32
N THR A 50 -12.43 -19.73 -1.27
CA THR A 50 -13.88 -20.00 -1.30
C THR A 50 -14.23 -21.34 -0.66
N SER A 51 -15.51 -21.53 -0.31
CA SER A 51 -16.00 -22.75 0.32
C SER A 51 -15.86 -24.02 -0.55
N ASP A 52 -15.68 -23.87 -1.86
CA ASP A 52 -15.50 -24.95 -2.82
C ASP A 52 -14.04 -25.08 -3.31
N ALA A 53 -13.10 -24.63 -2.50
CA ALA A 53 -11.65 -24.67 -2.74
C ALA A 53 -11.19 -23.95 -4.02
N ARG A 54 -11.95 -22.95 -4.44
CA ARG A 54 -11.54 -21.99 -5.45
C ARG A 54 -11.12 -20.68 -4.78
N TYR A 55 -10.33 -19.89 -5.48
CA TYR A 55 -9.96 -18.57 -5.05
C TYR A 55 -10.79 -17.51 -5.77
N GLU A 56 -11.31 -16.54 -5.05
CA GLU A 56 -11.95 -15.35 -5.59
C GLU A 56 -11.08 -14.14 -5.26
N VAL A 57 -11.08 -13.15 -6.16
CA VAL A 57 -10.42 -11.87 -5.88
C VAL A 57 -11.12 -11.23 -4.69
N ASP A 58 -10.37 -11.02 -3.62
CA ASP A 58 -10.84 -10.32 -2.45
C ASP A 58 -10.75 -8.83 -2.70
N TYR A 59 -9.55 -8.36 -3.01
CA TYR A 59 -9.31 -7.00 -3.52
C TYR A 59 -7.99 -6.92 -4.28
N GLY A 60 -7.83 -5.84 -5.07
CA GLY A 60 -6.60 -5.45 -5.72
C GLY A 60 -6.27 -4.01 -5.39
N VAL A 61 -4.99 -3.71 -5.30
CA VAL A 61 -4.47 -2.38 -4.98
C VAL A 61 -3.37 -2.03 -5.95
N THR A 62 -3.47 -0.84 -6.54
CA THR A 62 -2.36 -0.14 -7.18
C THR A 62 -1.82 0.88 -6.18
N TYR A 63 -0.51 0.94 -5.99
CA TYR A 63 0.09 1.81 -4.99
C TYR A 63 1.41 2.43 -5.49
N PHE A 64 1.80 3.53 -4.85
CA PHE A 64 3.07 4.20 -5.03
C PHE A 64 3.80 4.32 -3.69
N GLY A 65 5.12 4.23 -3.74
CA GLY A 65 5.92 4.28 -2.51
C GLY A 65 5.77 3.03 -1.66
N ASN A 66 5.94 3.15 -0.36
CA ASN A 66 5.75 2.04 0.57
C ASN A 66 4.27 1.70 0.73
N TYR A 67 4.01 0.44 1.02
CA TYR A 67 2.67 -0.03 1.34
C TYR A 67 2.66 -1.07 2.46
N PHE A 68 1.46 -1.45 2.91
CA PHE A 68 1.26 -2.54 3.85
C PHE A 68 0.11 -3.43 3.37
N VAL A 69 0.20 -4.71 3.68
CA VAL A 69 -0.86 -5.67 3.42
C VAL A 69 -1.05 -6.59 4.61
N GLU A 70 -2.30 -6.81 5.01
CA GLU A 70 -2.67 -7.83 5.99
C GLU A 70 -2.96 -9.13 5.24
N LEU A 71 -2.20 -10.18 5.52
CA LEU A 71 -2.32 -11.49 4.89
C LEU A 71 -2.98 -12.47 5.83
N GLU A 72 -4.07 -13.11 5.38
CA GLU A 72 -4.84 -14.07 6.15
C GLU A 72 -4.52 -15.52 5.75
N GLU A 73 -4.77 -16.44 6.67
CA GLU A 73 -4.61 -17.89 6.43
C GLU A 73 -5.46 -18.35 5.24
N GLY A 74 -4.82 -19.06 4.30
CA GLY A 74 -5.47 -19.61 3.11
C GLY A 74 -5.58 -18.66 1.93
N ALA A 75 -5.11 -17.43 2.05
CA ALA A 75 -5.07 -16.49 0.94
C ALA A 75 -3.98 -16.85 -0.08
N VAL A 76 -4.09 -16.28 -1.28
CA VAL A 76 -3.02 -16.19 -2.28
C VAL A 76 -2.73 -14.73 -2.55
N PHE A 77 -1.49 -14.35 -2.41
CA PHE A 77 -1.01 -12.99 -2.65
C PHE A 77 -0.21 -12.95 -3.95
N ALA A 78 -0.68 -12.17 -4.92
CA ALA A 78 -0.02 -11.97 -6.21
C ALA A 78 0.48 -10.51 -6.27
N TRP A 79 1.80 -10.33 -6.34
CA TRP A 79 2.45 -9.04 -6.30
C TRP A 79 3.24 -8.78 -7.57
N ASP A 80 2.85 -7.74 -8.30
CA ASP A 80 3.50 -7.23 -9.51
C ASP A 80 4.17 -5.90 -9.18
N ALA A 81 5.49 -5.88 -9.28
CA ALA A 81 6.28 -4.71 -8.94
C ALA A 81 7.63 -4.75 -9.66
N PRO A 82 8.31 -3.60 -9.80
CA PRO A 82 9.66 -3.54 -10.34
C PRO A 82 10.64 -4.46 -9.61
N ASP A 83 11.58 -5.01 -10.36
CA ASP A 83 12.67 -5.83 -9.82
C ASP A 83 13.49 -5.07 -8.76
N GLY A 84 13.82 -5.74 -7.68
CA GLY A 84 14.63 -5.16 -6.60
C GLY A 84 13.82 -4.78 -5.38
N LEU A 85 12.51 -4.59 -5.50
CA LEU A 85 11.63 -4.37 -4.36
C LEU A 85 11.44 -5.64 -3.53
N ARG A 86 11.11 -5.48 -2.26
CA ARG A 86 10.98 -6.58 -1.29
C ARG A 86 9.72 -6.47 -0.45
N LEU A 87 9.21 -7.65 -0.09
CA LEU A 87 8.12 -7.85 0.86
C LEU A 87 8.68 -8.60 2.06
N TYR A 88 8.34 -8.19 3.27
CA TYR A 88 8.75 -8.83 4.51
C TYR A 88 7.83 -8.45 5.68
N PRO A 89 7.83 -9.19 6.79
CA PRO A 89 6.99 -8.86 7.94
C PRO A 89 7.16 -7.40 8.38
N ALA A 90 6.08 -6.70 8.64
CA ALA A 90 6.12 -5.28 9.01
C ALA A 90 6.93 -5.03 10.30
N ALA A 91 7.01 -6.03 11.19
CA ALA A 91 7.83 -5.95 12.39
C ALA A 91 9.35 -5.86 12.12
N ASP A 92 9.78 -6.30 10.94
CA ASP A 92 11.18 -6.26 10.51
C ASP A 92 11.51 -4.99 9.69
N ALA A 93 10.50 -4.15 9.43
CA ALA A 93 10.68 -2.93 8.67
C ALA A 93 11.31 -1.82 9.54
N SER A 94 12.40 -1.25 9.04
CA SER A 94 13.01 -0.03 9.60
C SER A 94 12.51 1.18 8.78
N PHE A 95 11.21 1.42 8.84
CA PHE A 95 10.55 2.48 8.09
C PHE A 95 10.41 3.73 8.99
N GLU A 96 11.21 4.76 8.71
CA GLU A 96 11.23 6.02 9.44
C GLU A 96 11.03 7.20 8.45
N PRO A 97 9.80 7.43 7.97
CA PRO A 97 9.55 8.49 7.02
C PRO A 97 9.73 9.86 7.64
N THR A 98 10.19 10.81 6.83
CA THR A 98 10.38 12.21 7.25
C THR A 98 9.56 13.13 6.36
N ALA A 99 8.98 14.18 6.97
CA ALA A 99 8.24 15.19 6.20
C ALA A 99 9.17 15.97 5.24
N PRO A 100 8.70 16.38 4.05
CA PRO A 100 7.35 16.14 3.53
C PRO A 100 7.15 14.66 3.14
N TYR A 101 6.03 14.09 3.55
CA TYR A 101 5.70 12.70 3.23
C TYR A 101 5.26 12.57 1.78
N ARG A 102 5.74 11.54 1.10
CA ARG A 102 5.45 11.26 -0.30
C ARG A 102 4.37 10.20 -0.44
N SER A 103 4.04 9.83 -1.68
CA SER A 103 3.12 8.73 -1.96
C SER A 103 3.51 7.48 -1.19
N GLY A 104 2.53 6.82 -0.60
CA GLY A 104 2.71 5.66 0.25
C GLY A 104 1.61 5.53 1.29
N LEU A 105 1.65 4.44 2.03
CA LEU A 105 0.75 4.15 3.13
C LEU A 105 1.49 4.24 4.47
N TYR A 106 0.90 4.91 5.44
CA TYR A 106 1.50 5.25 6.73
C TYR A 106 0.61 4.84 7.90
N ARG A 107 1.22 4.25 8.94
CA ARG A 107 0.57 4.00 10.23
C ARG A 107 0.62 5.27 11.07
N VAL A 108 -0.53 5.83 11.37
CA VAL A 108 -0.61 7.05 12.19
C VAL A 108 -0.41 6.70 13.67
N GLY A 109 0.55 7.35 14.29
CA GLY A 109 1.02 7.08 15.64
C GLY A 109 2.25 6.19 15.71
N GLU A 110 2.61 5.51 14.62
CA GLU A 110 3.83 4.71 14.51
C GLU A 110 4.81 5.31 13.50
N ASP A 111 4.41 5.43 12.23
CA ASP A 111 5.28 5.95 11.16
C ASP A 111 5.22 7.47 11.08
N ILE A 112 4.03 8.04 11.28
CA ILE A 112 3.79 9.48 11.25
C ILE A 112 2.92 9.90 12.45
N PRO A 113 3.08 11.13 12.98
CA PRO A 113 2.26 11.59 14.09
C PRO A 113 0.79 11.84 13.68
N ALA A 114 -0.12 11.71 14.64
CA ALA A 114 -1.48 12.19 14.46
C ALA A 114 -1.52 13.71 14.30
N GLY A 115 -2.44 14.22 13.48
CA GLY A 115 -2.55 15.66 13.23
C GLY A 115 -3.33 16.00 11.97
N THR A 116 -3.17 17.24 11.55
CA THR A 116 -3.77 17.73 10.29
C THR A 116 -2.67 18.00 9.29
N TYR A 117 -2.78 17.39 8.13
CA TYR A 117 -1.83 17.48 7.04
C TYR A 117 -2.42 18.29 5.89
N THR A 118 -1.58 19.10 5.25
CA THR A 118 -1.91 19.73 3.97
C THR A 118 -1.33 18.89 2.85
N VAL A 119 -2.18 18.45 1.93
CA VAL A 119 -1.83 17.61 0.79
C VAL A 119 -1.86 18.45 -0.49
N THR A 120 -0.78 18.39 -1.27
CA THR A 120 -0.62 19.12 -2.53
C THR A 120 0.02 18.23 -3.57
N ILE A 121 -0.17 18.55 -4.85
CA ILE A 121 0.61 17.98 -5.95
C ILE A 121 1.84 18.84 -6.17
N GLU A 122 3.03 18.23 -6.25
CA GLU A 122 4.27 18.97 -6.56
C GLU A 122 4.20 19.65 -7.93
N PRO A 123 4.80 20.84 -8.09
CA PRO A 123 4.74 21.56 -9.36
C PRO A 123 5.34 20.78 -10.55
N GLU A 124 6.33 19.95 -10.26
CA GLU A 124 7.05 19.12 -11.23
C GLU A 124 6.38 17.77 -11.53
N ALA A 125 5.31 17.42 -10.80
CA ALA A 125 4.59 16.18 -11.05
C ALA A 125 4.02 16.16 -12.48
N ALA A 126 3.92 14.97 -13.09
CA ALA A 126 3.40 14.81 -14.44
C ALA A 126 1.94 15.30 -14.55
N ALA A 127 1.52 15.65 -15.76
CA ALA A 127 0.18 16.20 -15.99
C ALA A 127 -0.94 15.20 -15.63
N GLU A 128 -0.66 13.93 -15.77
CA GLU A 128 -1.56 12.81 -15.47
C GLU A 128 -1.90 12.72 -13.97
N ALA A 129 -1.02 13.19 -13.12
CA ALA A 129 -1.22 13.21 -11.66
C ALA A 129 -2.45 14.03 -11.22
N ASP A 130 -2.98 14.90 -12.08
CA ASP A 130 -4.14 15.73 -11.73
C ASP A 130 -5.45 14.95 -11.56
N ASN A 131 -5.51 13.70 -12.02
CA ASN A 131 -6.77 12.96 -12.11
C ASN A 131 -7.03 12.03 -10.92
N GLU A 132 -5.97 11.50 -10.29
CA GLU A 132 -6.11 10.46 -9.27
C GLU A 132 -5.32 10.72 -7.99
N CYS A 133 -4.74 11.90 -7.84
CA CYS A 133 -4.03 12.28 -6.62
C CYS A 133 -5.00 12.48 -5.46
N GLY A 134 -4.66 11.92 -4.31
CA GLY A 134 -5.49 12.03 -3.13
C GLY A 134 -4.84 11.62 -1.84
N ALA A 135 -5.57 11.84 -0.76
CA ALA A 135 -5.27 11.31 0.54
C ALA A 135 -6.50 10.55 1.06
N PHE A 136 -6.27 9.32 1.49
CA PHE A 136 -7.31 8.43 1.98
C PHE A 136 -7.01 8.05 3.42
N VAL A 137 -7.97 8.28 4.32
CA VAL A 137 -7.87 7.85 5.71
C VAL A 137 -8.60 6.54 5.85
N MET A 138 -7.90 5.51 6.29
CA MET A 138 -8.48 4.19 6.48
C MET A 138 -8.37 3.77 7.95
N ARG A 139 -9.36 3.03 8.42
CA ARG A 139 -9.34 2.42 9.77
C ARG A 139 -8.74 1.02 9.79
N ASP A 140 -8.69 0.35 8.65
CA ASP A 140 -8.18 -1.00 8.47
C ASP A 140 -7.74 -1.22 7.00
N LEU A 141 -7.05 -2.33 6.73
CA LEU A 141 -6.59 -2.73 5.41
C LEU A 141 -7.45 -3.81 4.76
N ALA A 142 -8.67 -4.00 5.22
CA ALA A 142 -9.59 -4.98 4.64
C ALA A 142 -10.26 -4.48 3.35
N PHE A 143 -10.15 -3.19 3.02
CA PHE A 143 -10.75 -2.53 1.85
C PHE A 143 -12.25 -2.80 1.68
N GLY A 144 -12.91 -3.15 2.79
CA GLY A 144 -14.34 -3.37 2.82
C GLY A 144 -15.15 -2.07 2.85
N SER A 145 -16.46 -2.20 2.76
CA SER A 145 -17.37 -1.06 2.89
C SER A 145 -17.16 -0.34 4.23
N GLY A 146 -16.65 0.90 4.17
CA GLY A 146 -16.37 1.74 5.31
C GLY A 146 -14.96 1.58 5.90
N SER A 147 -14.03 0.88 5.24
CA SER A 147 -12.61 0.93 5.58
C SER A 147 -12.06 2.34 5.38
N ILE A 148 -12.40 3.01 4.29
CA ILE A 148 -12.10 4.43 4.06
C ILE A 148 -13.06 5.28 4.88
N THR A 149 -12.52 6.13 5.75
CA THR A 149 -13.28 6.99 6.67
C THR A 149 -13.29 8.45 6.26
N ASP A 150 -12.30 8.90 5.50
CA ASP A 150 -12.21 10.21 4.85
C ASP A 150 -11.41 10.09 3.56
N GLU A 151 -11.76 10.89 2.56
CA GLU A 151 -11.07 10.95 1.27
C GLU A 151 -10.98 12.39 0.79
N LYS A 152 -9.82 12.77 0.24
CA LYS A 152 -9.54 14.10 -0.30
C LYS A 152 -8.86 13.98 -1.63
N TYR A 153 -9.54 14.34 -2.69
CA TYR A 153 -8.94 14.45 -4.02
C TYR A 153 -8.28 15.81 -4.19
N VAL A 154 -7.08 15.83 -4.73
CA VAL A 154 -6.26 17.02 -4.92
C VAL A 154 -6.00 17.23 -6.40
N VAL A 155 -6.19 18.45 -6.87
CA VAL A 155 -5.83 18.86 -8.23
C VAL A 155 -4.66 19.84 -8.19
N ARG A 156 -3.86 19.85 -9.23
CA ARG A 156 -2.68 20.70 -9.35
C ARG A 156 -2.98 22.18 -9.07
N GLY A 157 -2.15 22.79 -8.28
CA GLY A 157 -2.29 24.21 -7.87
C GLY A 157 -3.32 24.44 -6.78
N SER A 158 -3.90 23.37 -6.23
CA SER A 158 -4.78 23.41 -5.05
C SER A 158 -4.15 22.64 -3.88
N SER A 159 -4.77 22.74 -2.72
CA SER A 159 -4.45 21.93 -1.56
C SER A 159 -5.73 21.46 -0.87
N GLN A 160 -5.62 20.31 -0.21
CA GLN A 160 -6.65 19.79 0.68
C GLN A 160 -6.06 19.58 2.07
N THR A 161 -6.91 19.54 3.08
CA THR A 161 -6.50 19.17 4.43
C THR A 161 -7.14 17.86 4.83
N VAL A 162 -6.34 16.98 5.43
CA VAL A 162 -6.79 15.72 6.00
C VAL A 162 -6.39 15.67 7.46
N THR A 163 -7.28 15.19 8.33
CA THR A 163 -6.99 15.03 9.75
C THR A 163 -7.01 13.56 10.12
N VAL A 164 -5.94 13.11 10.75
CA VAL A 164 -5.73 11.72 11.15
C VAL A 164 -5.44 11.63 12.64
N LYS A 165 -5.78 10.50 13.24
CA LYS A 165 -5.56 10.19 14.67
C LYS A 165 -4.77 8.89 14.81
N ASP A 166 -4.20 8.66 15.96
CA ASP A 166 -3.48 7.42 16.27
C ASP A 166 -4.37 6.20 15.97
N GLY A 167 -3.79 5.23 15.27
CA GLY A 167 -4.43 4.00 14.82
C GLY A 167 -5.12 4.09 13.47
N ASP A 168 -5.19 5.27 12.84
CA ASP A 168 -5.60 5.38 11.44
C ASP A 168 -4.44 4.96 10.53
N TRP A 169 -4.79 4.65 9.28
CA TRP A 169 -3.88 4.56 8.16
C TRP A 169 -4.08 5.79 7.28
N LEU A 170 -2.99 6.39 6.82
CA LEU A 170 -3.02 7.46 5.83
C LEU A 170 -2.34 7.00 4.54
N GLU A 171 -3.13 6.88 3.48
CA GLU A 171 -2.60 6.68 2.13
C GLU A 171 -2.49 8.03 1.44
N LEU A 172 -1.30 8.29 0.88
CA LEU A 172 -1.04 9.37 -0.05
C LEU A 172 -0.87 8.74 -1.42
N TYR A 173 -1.84 8.95 -2.28
CA TYR A 173 -1.89 8.34 -3.60
C TYR A 173 -1.69 9.38 -4.68
N ALA A 174 -0.75 9.12 -5.57
CA ALA A 174 -0.54 9.92 -6.76
C ALA A 174 -0.05 9.02 -7.89
N ASP A 175 -0.47 9.31 -9.07
CA ASP A 175 0.03 8.73 -10.31
C ASP A 175 1.47 9.18 -10.64
N THR A 176 2.02 10.05 -9.83
CA THR A 176 3.40 10.51 -9.79
C THR A 176 3.71 11.11 -8.40
N ASP A 177 4.93 11.54 -8.19
CA ASP A 177 5.45 12.12 -6.93
C ASP A 177 4.62 13.29 -6.38
N ALA A 178 3.47 13.03 -5.79
CA ALA A 178 2.72 14.05 -5.07
C ALA A 178 3.11 14.05 -3.58
N PRO A 179 3.69 15.12 -3.01
CA PRO A 179 4.04 15.17 -1.61
C PRO A 179 2.85 15.52 -0.74
N ALA A 180 2.80 14.96 0.44
CA ALA A 180 2.07 15.52 1.56
C ALA A 180 3.00 16.44 2.36
N GLN A 181 2.47 17.55 2.83
CA GLN A 181 3.16 18.53 3.67
C GLN A 181 2.51 18.62 5.04
#